data_f3ecfaebfeab0fb35d04d3fb1d7e0570
#
_entry.id   f3ecfaebfeab0fb35d04d3fb1d7e0570
#
_cell.length_a   1.000
_cell.length_b   1.000
_cell.length_c   1.000
_cell.angle_alpha   90.00
_cell.angle_beta   90.00
_cell.angle_gamma   90.00
#
_symmetry.space_group_name_H-M   'P 1'
#
loop_
_entity.id
_entity.type
_entity.pdbx_description
1 polymer ?
#
loop_
_entity_poly.entity_id
_entity_poly.type
_entity_poly.pdbx_seq_one_letter_code
_entity_poly.pdbx_strand_id
1 'polypeptide(L)'
;MSSIVEERRLRRGHGGAFAIAARLRPVLPLFAVVIAAVLVRLWIVTATDVSWLITLSEKVLDGARLYVDLIEVNPPASVWLYLPAVALARAIGIAPEIVVNAFVFLAVGASLCIAGWIFSRARLLDDIDGWTLAAFAVFLLLVFPARTFAQREHIAVIVLMPVLAVYVARARGLAPGFAAAIVAGIGAGIAVSIKQHFALAVAFAAAAAAFYAKSWRPLLAPEHWIAALIVAAYGASILVFYPQFITDVLPLVQAVYVPVRRSLWAILAHTSVILWLLSIFLLARQRRGALFEPRLSILLAASCGFALAYALQGKGWPYHTYPMLVLAFGALAVLLCERASKQTRIGKLGLFAASLGLVAAGFYAMSLAVDFTPLARSIRESAARPKVLAISPDIGLGHPLVRQVGGRWVQRVGCLWITNNAEWLLKSETSPAAAARLQNYAAFDRALLLEDIRREKPDIILLDAAWEARTRANPALSALLGVYAETGREAGVIVLRRQGP
;
A
#
# COMPACT_ATOMS: atom_id res chain seq x y z
N MET A 1 -47.40 44.98 -20.12
CA MET A 1 -45.92 44.93 -20.34
C MET A 1 -45.14 44.20 -19.22
N SER A 2 -45.65 44.10 -18.00
CA SER A 2 -44.99 43.45 -16.87
C SER A 2 -44.87 41.92 -17.01
N SER A 3 -45.93 41.21 -17.50
CA SER A 3 -45.94 39.73 -17.56
C SER A 3 -44.97 39.14 -18.58
N ILE A 4 -44.70 39.79 -19.70
CA ILE A 4 -43.80 39.31 -20.76
C ILE A 4 -42.29 39.41 -20.31
N VAL A 5 -41.99 40.36 -19.47
CA VAL A 5 -40.62 40.54 -18.92
C VAL A 5 -40.33 39.49 -17.86
N GLU A 6 -41.31 39.13 -17.06
CA GLU A 6 -41.21 38.09 -16.01
C GLU A 6 -41.11 36.69 -16.61
N GLU A 7 -41.86 36.41 -17.67
CA GLU A 7 -41.76 35.11 -18.39
C GLU A 7 -40.43 34.94 -19.12
N ARG A 8 -39.82 36.01 -19.64
CA ARG A 8 -38.48 36.01 -20.22
C ARG A 8 -37.37 35.83 -19.16
N ARG A 9 -37.56 36.35 -17.94
CA ARG A 9 -36.62 36.14 -16.82
C ARG A 9 -36.68 34.68 -16.35
N LEU A 10 -37.86 34.06 -16.22
CA LEU A 10 -38.02 32.68 -15.84
C LEU A 10 -37.44 31.71 -16.89
N ARG A 11 -37.67 31.96 -18.19
CA ARG A 11 -37.05 31.14 -19.26
C ARG A 11 -35.53 31.29 -19.33
N ARG A 12 -34.94 32.45 -19.05
CA ARG A 12 -33.48 32.60 -18.95
C ARG A 12 -32.88 31.92 -17.72
N GLY A 13 -33.56 31.91 -16.59
CA GLY A 13 -33.15 31.21 -15.38
C GLY A 13 -33.17 29.69 -15.56
N HIS A 14 -34.19 29.13 -16.20
CA HIS A 14 -34.29 27.69 -16.48
C HIS A 14 -33.26 27.23 -17.54
N GLY A 15 -32.97 28.05 -18.56
CA GLY A 15 -31.92 27.76 -19.55
C GLY A 15 -30.51 27.69 -18.95
N GLY A 16 -30.24 28.58 -17.99
CA GLY A 16 -28.95 28.60 -17.28
C GLY A 16 -28.76 27.35 -16.38
N ALA A 17 -29.77 26.97 -15.61
CA ALA A 17 -29.74 25.79 -14.74
C ALA A 17 -29.61 24.49 -15.55
N PHE A 18 -30.35 24.36 -16.69
CA PHE A 18 -30.23 23.23 -17.61
C PHE A 18 -28.85 23.14 -18.26
N ALA A 19 -28.25 24.26 -18.64
CA ALA A 19 -26.91 24.30 -19.22
C ALA A 19 -25.81 23.93 -18.18
N ILE A 20 -25.96 24.34 -16.93
CA ILE A 20 -25.08 23.95 -15.82
C ILE A 20 -25.23 22.48 -15.52
N ALA A 21 -26.47 21.97 -15.41
CA ALA A 21 -26.75 20.55 -15.17
C ALA A 21 -26.18 19.66 -16.29
N ALA A 22 -26.29 20.08 -17.56
CA ALA A 22 -25.74 19.35 -18.70
C ALA A 22 -24.20 19.31 -18.66
N ARG A 23 -23.52 20.39 -18.21
CA ARG A 23 -22.07 20.43 -18.03
C ARG A 23 -21.58 19.60 -16.86
N LEU A 24 -22.39 19.44 -15.80
CA LEU A 24 -22.02 18.69 -14.61
C LEU A 24 -22.27 17.17 -14.75
N ARG A 25 -23.18 16.75 -15.63
CA ARG A 25 -23.53 15.34 -15.84
C ARG A 25 -22.34 14.41 -16.00
N PRO A 26 -21.32 14.68 -16.83
CA PRO A 26 -20.18 13.78 -17.00
C PRO A 26 -19.26 13.71 -15.77
N VAL A 27 -19.32 14.69 -14.87
CA VAL A 27 -18.46 14.80 -13.70
C VAL A 27 -19.10 14.17 -12.45
N LEU A 28 -20.43 13.97 -12.45
CA LEU A 28 -21.17 13.41 -11.33
C LEU A 28 -20.63 12.04 -10.85
N PRO A 29 -20.30 11.07 -11.73
CA PRO A 29 -19.73 9.80 -11.30
C PRO A 29 -18.41 9.98 -10.53
N LEU A 30 -17.56 10.91 -10.96
CA LEU A 30 -16.29 11.21 -10.29
C LEU A 30 -16.53 11.74 -8.87
N PHE A 31 -17.46 12.70 -8.70
CA PHE A 31 -17.82 13.21 -7.36
C PHE A 31 -18.40 12.12 -6.46
N ALA A 32 -19.28 11.28 -7.00
CA ALA A 32 -19.85 10.17 -6.25
C ALA A 32 -18.79 9.19 -5.76
N VAL A 33 -17.78 8.89 -6.59
CA VAL A 33 -16.67 8.02 -6.22
C VAL A 33 -15.77 8.67 -5.16
N VAL A 34 -15.50 9.98 -5.25
CA VAL A 34 -14.71 10.69 -4.23
C VAL A 34 -15.44 10.67 -2.88
N ILE A 35 -16.75 10.94 -2.87
CA ILE A 35 -17.57 10.84 -1.64
C ILE A 35 -17.53 9.41 -1.09
N ALA A 36 -17.73 8.39 -1.93
CA ALA A 36 -17.64 7.00 -1.51
C ALA A 36 -16.25 6.67 -0.92
N ALA A 37 -15.18 7.20 -1.51
CA ALA A 37 -13.82 7.02 -1.00
C ALA A 37 -13.65 7.62 0.39
N VAL A 38 -14.16 8.83 0.63
CA VAL A 38 -14.14 9.46 1.97
C VAL A 38 -14.92 8.61 2.97
N LEU A 39 -16.14 8.17 2.62
CA LEU A 39 -16.95 7.33 3.49
C LEU A 39 -16.26 6.00 3.81
N VAL A 40 -15.65 5.36 2.82
CA VAL A 40 -14.88 4.12 3.03
C VAL A 40 -13.72 4.34 4.00
N ARG A 41 -13.05 5.51 3.97
CA ARG A 41 -11.95 5.84 4.92
C ARG A 41 -12.45 6.09 6.34
N LEU A 42 -13.70 6.49 6.53
CA LEU A 42 -14.30 6.61 7.87
C LEU A 42 -14.62 5.24 8.50
N TRP A 43 -14.83 4.21 7.67
CA TRP A 43 -15.21 2.87 8.12
C TRP A 43 -14.03 1.90 8.20
N ILE A 44 -13.09 1.99 7.27
CA ILE A 44 -11.96 1.05 7.20
C ILE A 44 -10.79 1.59 8.02
N VAL A 45 -10.41 0.82 9.01
CA VAL A 45 -9.27 1.12 9.89
C VAL A 45 -7.96 1.13 9.10
N THR A 46 -7.02 1.96 9.53
CA THR A 46 -5.68 2.06 8.95
C THR A 46 -4.99 0.70 8.88
N ALA A 47 -4.31 0.43 7.78
CA ALA A 47 -3.56 -0.79 7.57
C ALA A 47 -2.49 -0.99 8.66
N THR A 48 -2.26 -2.24 9.04
CA THR A 48 -1.32 -2.63 10.10
C THR A 48 0.08 -2.04 9.91
N ASP A 49 0.70 -2.27 8.73
CA ASP A 49 2.04 -1.72 8.45
C ASP A 49 2.05 -0.19 8.41
N VAL A 50 0.99 0.44 7.87
CA VAL A 50 0.88 1.91 7.85
C VAL A 50 0.81 2.46 9.28
N SER A 51 0.03 1.83 10.15
CA SER A 51 -0.07 2.20 11.57
C SER A 51 1.27 2.06 12.29
N TRP A 52 2.01 0.99 12.03
CA TRP A 52 3.37 0.81 12.53
C TRP A 52 4.32 1.88 12.04
N LEU A 53 4.33 2.18 10.73
CA LEU A 53 5.22 3.18 10.14
C LEU A 53 4.89 4.61 10.60
N ILE A 54 3.62 4.92 10.87
CA ILE A 54 3.21 6.15 11.55
C ILE A 54 3.79 6.19 12.97
N THR A 55 3.68 5.10 13.74
CA THR A 55 4.24 5.00 15.09
C THR A 55 5.77 5.16 15.09
N LEU A 56 6.46 4.55 14.12
CA LEU A 56 7.91 4.76 13.94
C LEU A 56 8.23 6.22 13.63
N SER A 57 7.46 6.86 12.74
CA SER A 57 7.64 8.27 12.40
C SER A 57 7.46 9.18 13.61
N GLU A 58 6.47 8.91 14.48
CA GLU A 58 6.29 9.63 15.73
C GLU A 58 7.51 9.47 16.66
N LYS A 59 8.00 8.24 16.85
CA LYS A 59 9.18 7.97 17.69
C LYS A 59 10.44 8.63 17.13
N VAL A 60 10.63 8.65 15.80
CA VAL A 60 11.75 9.36 15.16
C VAL A 60 11.65 10.87 15.38
N LEU A 61 10.47 11.45 15.30
CA LEU A 61 10.23 12.87 15.61
C LEU A 61 10.42 13.18 17.10
N ASP A 62 10.31 12.17 17.98
CA ASP A 62 10.64 12.26 19.41
C ASP A 62 12.14 12.06 19.68
N GLY A 63 12.97 11.91 18.64
CA GLY A 63 14.41 11.80 18.75
C GLY A 63 14.96 10.37 18.76
N ALA A 64 14.13 9.33 18.62
CA ALA A 64 14.60 7.96 18.50
C ALA A 64 15.33 7.73 17.16
N ARG A 65 16.46 7.06 17.19
CA ARG A 65 17.29 6.78 16.00
C ARG A 65 16.83 5.49 15.35
N LEU A 66 16.42 5.61 14.08
CA LEU A 66 16.03 4.46 13.27
C LEU A 66 17.24 3.51 13.09
N TYR A 67 17.02 2.20 13.27
CA TYR A 67 18.00 1.11 13.23
C TYR A 67 19.00 1.05 14.41
N VAL A 68 18.87 1.96 15.37
CA VAL A 68 19.63 1.93 16.63
C VAL A 68 18.68 1.71 17.79
N ASP A 69 17.75 2.65 17.97
CA ASP A 69 16.77 2.61 19.05
C ASP A 69 15.46 1.92 18.59
N LEU A 70 15.25 1.78 17.27
CA LEU A 70 14.09 1.18 16.63
C LEU A 70 14.54 0.19 15.56
N ILE A 71 13.96 -1.01 15.56
CA ILE A 71 14.29 -2.06 14.58
C ILE A 71 13.16 -2.17 13.55
N GLU A 72 13.47 -1.82 12.31
CA GLU A 72 12.56 -1.90 11.18
C GLU A 72 13.20 -2.71 10.04
N VAL A 73 12.44 -3.67 9.48
CA VAL A 73 12.94 -4.57 8.42
C VAL A 73 13.19 -3.87 7.08
N ASN A 74 12.46 -2.79 6.84
CA ASN A 74 12.51 -2.08 5.57
C ASN A 74 13.52 -0.94 5.60
N PRO A 75 14.10 -0.57 4.43
CA PRO A 75 14.97 0.60 4.33
C PRO A 75 14.24 1.92 4.67
N PRO A 76 14.99 3.02 4.95
CA PRO A 76 14.45 4.25 5.55
C PRO A 76 13.32 4.93 4.76
N ALA A 77 13.25 4.75 3.43
CA ALA A 77 12.17 5.31 2.62
C ALA A 77 10.78 4.87 3.11
N SER A 78 10.67 3.69 3.75
CA SER A 78 9.42 3.21 4.33
C SER A 78 8.90 4.12 5.46
N VAL A 79 9.80 4.71 6.25
CA VAL A 79 9.47 5.66 7.32
C VAL A 79 9.37 7.08 6.77
N TRP A 80 10.30 7.50 5.88
CA TRP A 80 10.30 8.84 5.29
C TRP A 80 9.01 9.18 4.56
N LEU A 81 8.36 8.17 4.00
CA LEU A 81 7.08 8.31 3.30
C LEU A 81 5.97 8.91 4.19
N TYR A 82 6.00 8.61 5.49
CA TYR A 82 4.97 9.06 6.44
C TYR A 82 5.43 10.24 7.31
N LEU A 83 6.74 10.46 7.46
CA LEU A 83 7.31 11.50 8.30
C LEU A 83 6.73 12.90 8.04
N PRO A 84 6.59 13.39 6.78
CA PRO A 84 6.04 14.72 6.53
C PRO A 84 4.58 14.86 6.99
N ALA A 85 3.77 13.82 6.76
CA ALA A 85 2.37 13.81 7.18
C ALA A 85 2.24 13.77 8.71
N VAL A 86 3.07 12.98 9.38
CA VAL A 86 3.10 12.87 10.84
C VAL A 86 3.59 14.17 11.48
N ALA A 87 4.64 14.80 10.91
CA ALA A 87 5.14 16.10 11.37
C ALA A 87 4.07 17.19 11.24
N LEU A 88 3.37 17.25 10.09
CA LEU A 88 2.27 18.19 9.90
C LEU A 88 1.13 17.92 10.87
N ALA A 89 0.73 16.66 11.04
CA ALA A 89 -0.32 16.26 11.98
C ALA A 89 -0.03 16.73 13.41
N ARG A 90 1.22 16.56 13.85
CA ARG A 90 1.70 17.05 15.15
C ARG A 90 1.63 18.56 15.26
N ALA A 91 2.06 19.30 14.21
CA ALA A 91 2.07 20.74 14.21
C ALA A 91 0.66 21.36 14.28
N ILE A 92 -0.34 20.70 13.68
CA ILE A 92 -1.74 21.19 13.64
C ILE A 92 -2.67 20.49 14.67
N GLY A 93 -2.14 19.55 15.49
CA GLY A 93 -2.90 18.88 16.56
C GLY A 93 -3.97 17.91 16.06
N ILE A 94 -3.78 17.29 14.89
CA ILE A 94 -4.73 16.34 14.26
C ILE A 94 -4.13 14.92 14.26
N ALA A 95 -4.98 13.90 14.26
CA ALA A 95 -4.52 12.50 14.18
C ALA A 95 -3.72 12.26 12.89
N PRO A 96 -2.53 11.65 12.99
CA PRO A 96 -1.64 11.43 11.83
C PRO A 96 -2.31 10.64 10.70
N GLU A 97 -3.20 9.71 11.01
CA GLU A 97 -3.96 8.93 10.03
C GLU A 97 -4.80 9.81 9.09
N ILE A 98 -5.40 10.88 9.63
CA ILE A 98 -6.20 11.83 8.83
C ILE A 98 -5.29 12.55 7.83
N VAL A 99 -4.12 13.01 8.29
CA VAL A 99 -3.18 13.75 7.42
C VAL A 99 -2.55 12.82 6.39
N VAL A 100 -2.19 11.58 6.75
CA VAL A 100 -1.73 10.55 5.81
C VAL A 100 -2.80 10.28 4.74
N ASN A 101 -4.05 10.10 5.13
CA ASN A 101 -5.15 9.91 4.18
C ASN A 101 -5.28 11.12 3.25
N ALA A 102 -5.25 12.34 3.77
CA ALA A 102 -5.31 13.57 2.96
C ALA A 102 -4.15 13.66 1.96
N PHE A 103 -2.93 13.32 2.37
CA PHE A 103 -1.76 13.28 1.48
C PHE A 103 -1.94 12.27 0.36
N VAL A 104 -2.51 11.10 0.65
CA VAL A 104 -2.79 10.09 -0.39
C VAL A 104 -3.86 10.58 -1.36
N PHE A 105 -4.95 11.21 -0.87
CA PHE A 105 -5.96 11.81 -1.76
C PHE A 105 -5.36 12.88 -2.67
N LEU A 106 -4.52 13.76 -2.13
CA LEU A 106 -3.82 14.79 -2.90
C LEU A 106 -2.85 14.16 -3.92
N ALA A 107 -2.11 13.12 -3.52
CA ALA A 107 -1.19 12.42 -4.41
C ALA A 107 -1.93 11.73 -5.57
N VAL A 108 -3.09 11.10 -5.32
CA VAL A 108 -3.94 10.52 -6.36
C VAL A 108 -4.43 11.62 -7.30
N GLY A 109 -4.96 12.73 -6.76
CA GLY A 109 -5.42 13.86 -7.55
C GLY A 109 -4.31 14.41 -8.45
N ALA A 110 -3.15 14.73 -7.88
CA ALA A 110 -2.00 15.25 -8.61
C ALA A 110 -1.51 14.27 -9.68
N SER A 111 -1.38 12.99 -9.33
CA SER A 111 -0.89 11.95 -10.24
C SER A 111 -1.82 11.74 -11.43
N LEU A 112 -3.13 11.67 -11.21
CA LEU A 112 -4.13 11.54 -12.28
C LEU A 112 -4.25 12.81 -13.12
N CYS A 113 -4.15 14.01 -12.52
CA CYS A 113 -4.11 15.25 -13.28
C CYS A 113 -2.88 15.32 -14.20
N ILE A 114 -1.70 14.94 -13.72
CA ILE A 114 -0.48 14.90 -14.53
C ILE A 114 -0.59 13.86 -15.64
N ALA A 115 -1.06 12.64 -15.34
CA ALA A 115 -1.28 11.60 -16.34
C ALA A 115 -2.29 12.07 -17.40
N GLY A 116 -3.40 12.68 -16.99
CA GLY A 116 -4.41 13.28 -17.87
C GLY A 116 -3.85 14.41 -18.74
N TRP A 117 -2.98 15.27 -18.18
CA TRP A 117 -2.27 16.31 -18.95
C TRP A 117 -1.35 15.71 -20.02
N ILE A 118 -0.59 14.65 -19.70
CA ILE A 118 0.26 13.92 -20.67
C ILE A 118 -0.61 13.34 -21.78
N PHE A 119 -1.69 12.66 -21.42
CA PHE A 119 -2.59 12.03 -22.39
C PHE A 119 -3.29 13.05 -23.29
N SER A 120 -3.76 14.18 -22.76
CA SER A 120 -4.45 15.22 -23.55
C SER A 120 -3.50 15.89 -24.52
N ARG A 121 -2.26 16.21 -24.12
CA ARG A 121 -1.25 16.80 -25.03
C ARG A 121 -0.87 15.85 -26.17
N ALA A 122 -0.85 14.56 -25.90
CA ALA A 122 -0.52 13.52 -26.86
C ALA A 122 -1.74 12.96 -27.62
N ARG A 123 -2.95 13.51 -27.38
CA ARG A 123 -4.23 13.06 -27.96
C ARG A 123 -4.46 11.56 -27.78
N LEU A 124 -4.07 11.01 -26.65
CA LEU A 124 -4.12 9.59 -26.37
C LEU A 124 -5.47 9.10 -25.85
N LEU A 125 -6.42 10.01 -25.60
CA LEU A 125 -7.76 9.71 -25.07
C LEU A 125 -8.89 10.18 -26.01
N ASP A 126 -8.60 10.56 -27.26
CA ASP A 126 -9.63 11.08 -28.19
C ASP A 126 -10.75 10.08 -28.46
N ASP A 127 -10.44 8.78 -28.41
CA ASP A 127 -11.35 7.64 -28.59
C ASP A 127 -11.92 7.08 -27.26
N ILE A 128 -11.66 7.72 -26.15
CA ILE A 128 -12.05 7.28 -24.79
C ILE A 128 -13.03 8.27 -24.15
N ASP A 129 -13.96 7.76 -23.36
CA ASP A 129 -14.69 8.59 -22.40
C ASP A 129 -13.81 8.91 -21.19
N GLY A 130 -13.13 10.06 -21.26
CA GLY A 130 -12.15 10.48 -20.27
C GLY A 130 -12.71 10.68 -18.86
N TRP A 131 -13.98 11.15 -18.72
CA TRP A 131 -14.59 11.36 -17.40
C TRP A 131 -14.95 10.04 -16.73
N THR A 132 -15.50 9.10 -17.48
CA THR A 132 -15.79 7.75 -16.98
C THR A 132 -14.47 7.03 -16.62
N LEU A 133 -13.44 7.14 -17.45
CA LEU A 133 -12.12 6.58 -17.14
C LEU A 133 -11.52 7.21 -15.86
N ALA A 134 -11.64 8.53 -15.70
CA ALA A 134 -11.19 9.21 -14.48
C ALA A 134 -11.93 8.71 -13.23
N ALA A 135 -13.25 8.52 -13.32
CA ALA A 135 -14.06 7.96 -12.23
C ALA A 135 -13.59 6.52 -11.87
N PHE A 136 -13.33 5.65 -12.87
CA PHE A 136 -12.77 4.33 -12.62
C PHE A 136 -11.38 4.40 -12.02
N ALA A 137 -10.50 5.28 -12.50
CA ALA A 137 -9.15 5.44 -11.96
C ALA A 137 -9.20 5.91 -10.49
N VAL A 138 -10.05 6.88 -10.16
CA VAL A 138 -10.24 7.36 -8.78
C VAL A 138 -10.82 6.24 -7.91
N PHE A 139 -11.79 5.46 -8.41
CA PHE A 139 -12.32 4.29 -7.69
C PHE A 139 -11.20 3.27 -7.39
N LEU A 140 -10.41 2.91 -8.38
CA LEU A 140 -9.34 1.93 -8.27
C LEU A 140 -8.21 2.38 -7.34
N LEU A 141 -7.98 3.70 -7.22
CA LEU A 141 -6.93 4.26 -6.38
C LEU A 141 -7.40 4.74 -5.01
N LEU A 142 -8.69 5.05 -4.78
CA LEU A 142 -9.15 5.56 -3.49
C LEU A 142 -10.12 4.63 -2.76
N VAL A 143 -10.96 3.86 -3.50
CA VAL A 143 -11.95 2.96 -2.90
C VAL A 143 -11.42 1.53 -2.87
N PHE A 144 -11.00 1.01 -4.01
CA PHE A 144 -10.57 -0.38 -4.17
C PHE A 144 -9.43 -0.83 -3.24
N PRO A 145 -8.46 0.02 -2.83
CA PRO A 145 -7.41 -0.39 -1.91
C PRO A 145 -7.93 -0.95 -0.58
N ALA A 146 -9.12 -0.55 -0.15
CA ALA A 146 -9.72 -0.98 1.11
C ALA A 146 -8.73 -0.88 2.29
N ARG A 147 -8.30 -2.02 2.85
CA ARG A 147 -7.30 -2.08 3.93
C ARG A 147 -5.86 -1.98 3.46
N THR A 148 -5.60 -1.98 2.15
CA THR A 148 -4.25 -1.72 1.60
C THR A 148 -4.00 -0.25 1.32
N PHE A 149 -4.95 0.63 1.66
CA PHE A 149 -4.84 2.07 1.48
C PHE A 149 -3.63 2.65 2.24
N ALA A 150 -2.94 3.57 1.61
CA ALA A 150 -1.69 4.17 2.08
C ALA A 150 -0.51 3.20 2.28
N GLN A 151 -0.65 1.90 1.97
CA GLN A 151 0.49 0.97 1.92
C GLN A 151 1.49 1.41 0.85
N ARG A 152 2.72 0.98 1.00
CA ARG A 152 3.83 1.27 0.07
C ARG A 152 3.51 0.82 -1.35
N GLU A 153 2.85 -0.31 -1.52
CA GLU A 153 2.34 -0.84 -2.79
C GLU A 153 1.31 0.09 -3.43
N HIS A 154 0.41 0.63 -2.62
CA HIS A 154 -0.59 1.59 -3.08
C HIS A 154 0.06 2.89 -3.54
N ILE A 155 0.98 3.43 -2.75
CA ILE A 155 1.70 4.66 -3.09
C ILE A 155 2.56 4.47 -4.34
N ALA A 156 3.22 3.31 -4.50
CA ALA A 156 3.98 2.99 -5.70
C ALA A 156 3.11 3.05 -6.96
N VAL A 157 1.89 2.49 -6.93
CA VAL A 157 0.97 2.59 -8.07
C VAL A 157 0.59 4.05 -8.36
N ILE A 158 0.30 4.84 -7.32
CA ILE A 158 -0.07 6.25 -7.49
C ILE A 158 1.04 7.02 -8.21
N VAL A 159 2.28 6.92 -7.74
CA VAL A 159 3.40 7.67 -8.35
C VAL A 159 3.80 7.12 -9.72
N LEU A 160 3.41 5.89 -10.06
CA LEU A 160 3.64 5.31 -11.38
C LEU A 160 2.61 5.72 -12.43
N MET A 161 1.46 6.32 -12.11
CA MET A 161 0.48 6.72 -13.13
C MET A 161 1.05 7.67 -14.19
N PRO A 162 1.79 8.76 -13.85
CA PRO A 162 2.46 9.59 -14.84
C PRO A 162 3.54 8.84 -15.65
N VAL A 163 4.23 7.88 -15.02
CA VAL A 163 5.25 7.04 -15.68
C VAL A 163 4.60 6.22 -16.80
N LEU A 164 3.49 5.54 -16.48
CA LEU A 164 2.75 4.74 -17.44
C LEU A 164 2.19 5.60 -18.58
N ALA A 165 1.72 6.82 -18.29
CA ALA A 165 1.27 7.77 -19.31
C ALA A 165 2.41 8.16 -20.26
N VAL A 166 3.62 8.43 -19.74
CA VAL A 166 4.83 8.69 -20.55
C VAL A 166 5.17 7.49 -21.41
N TYR A 167 5.12 6.27 -20.87
CA TYR A 167 5.43 5.06 -21.64
C TYR A 167 4.40 4.79 -22.74
N VAL A 168 3.13 5.09 -22.52
CA VAL A 168 2.10 5.02 -23.58
C VAL A 168 2.43 6.00 -24.72
N ALA A 169 2.83 7.24 -24.39
CA ALA A 169 3.25 8.22 -25.40
C ALA A 169 4.49 7.73 -26.17
N ARG A 170 5.50 7.22 -25.47
CA ARG A 170 6.71 6.63 -26.08
C ARG A 170 6.38 5.44 -26.99
N ALA A 171 5.50 4.56 -26.57
CA ALA A 171 5.03 3.41 -27.34
C ALA A 171 4.39 3.81 -28.67
N ARG A 172 3.82 4.99 -28.74
CA ARG A 172 3.28 5.58 -29.99
C ARG A 172 4.28 6.43 -30.77
N GLY A 173 5.55 6.41 -30.39
CA GLY A 173 6.60 7.21 -31.05
C GLY A 173 6.53 8.71 -30.74
N LEU A 174 5.74 9.12 -29.75
CA LEU A 174 5.57 10.52 -29.38
C LEU A 174 6.62 10.95 -28.33
N ALA A 175 7.00 12.24 -28.38
CA ALA A 175 7.84 12.86 -27.37
C ALA A 175 6.95 13.54 -26.30
N PRO A 176 6.88 13.02 -25.06
CA PRO A 176 5.99 13.54 -24.03
C PRO A 176 6.43 14.92 -23.49
N GLY A 177 7.62 15.38 -23.85
CA GLY A 177 8.24 16.61 -23.36
C GLY A 177 9.08 16.39 -22.10
N PHE A 178 10.04 17.31 -21.86
CA PHE A 178 11.02 17.14 -20.78
C PHE A 178 10.39 17.20 -19.38
N ALA A 179 9.40 18.07 -19.16
CA ALA A 179 8.69 18.19 -17.88
C ALA A 179 7.96 16.86 -17.52
N ALA A 180 7.32 16.22 -18.51
CA ALA A 180 6.67 14.92 -18.29
C ALA A 180 7.71 13.82 -17.98
N ALA A 181 8.87 13.84 -18.65
CA ALA A 181 9.96 12.92 -18.36
C ALA A 181 10.54 13.11 -16.95
N ILE A 182 10.68 14.38 -16.47
CA ILE A 182 11.12 14.65 -15.08
C ILE A 182 10.14 14.04 -14.09
N VAL A 183 8.85 14.35 -14.22
CA VAL A 183 7.83 13.84 -13.27
C VAL A 183 7.76 12.31 -13.30
N ALA A 184 7.83 11.71 -14.49
CA ALA A 184 7.89 10.26 -14.62
C ALA A 184 9.15 9.67 -13.96
N GLY A 185 10.32 10.27 -14.19
CA GLY A 185 11.56 9.84 -13.55
C GLY A 185 11.52 9.93 -12.03
N ILE A 186 10.95 11.02 -11.48
CA ILE A 186 10.73 11.15 -10.04
C ILE A 186 9.79 10.05 -9.53
N GLY A 187 8.66 9.81 -10.20
CA GLY A 187 7.71 8.77 -9.81
C GLY A 187 8.32 7.37 -9.82
N ALA A 188 9.06 7.04 -10.87
CA ALA A 188 9.77 5.75 -10.98
C ALA A 188 10.86 5.62 -9.90
N GLY A 189 11.67 6.67 -9.68
CA GLY A 189 12.70 6.71 -8.64
C GLY A 189 12.14 6.51 -7.25
N ILE A 190 11.03 7.18 -6.91
CA ILE A 190 10.32 7.00 -5.63
C ILE A 190 9.81 5.58 -5.49
N ALA A 191 9.11 5.03 -6.51
CA ALA A 191 8.58 3.68 -6.46
C ALA A 191 9.68 2.63 -6.18
N VAL A 192 10.82 2.72 -6.89
CA VAL A 192 11.96 1.82 -6.71
C VAL A 192 12.64 2.01 -5.35
N SER A 193 12.73 3.25 -4.85
CA SER A 193 13.30 3.54 -3.52
C SER A 193 12.42 3.01 -2.38
N ILE A 194 11.09 2.99 -2.55
CA ILE A 194 10.16 2.41 -1.58
C ILE A 194 10.37 0.89 -1.46
N LYS A 195 10.46 0.20 -2.60
CA LYS A 195 10.77 -1.24 -2.68
C LYS A 195 11.50 -1.54 -4.00
N GLN A 196 12.72 -2.04 -3.90
CA GLN A 196 13.63 -2.22 -5.05
C GLN A 196 13.04 -3.13 -6.15
N HIS A 197 12.28 -4.15 -5.76
CA HIS A 197 11.65 -5.07 -6.74
C HIS A 197 10.51 -4.43 -7.55
N PHE A 198 10.04 -3.21 -7.21
CA PHE A 198 9.13 -2.45 -8.08
C PHE A 198 9.80 -1.94 -9.36
N ALA A 199 11.13 -1.99 -9.43
CA ALA A 199 11.87 -1.82 -10.68
C ALA A 199 11.39 -2.76 -11.79
N LEU A 200 10.89 -3.96 -11.44
CA LEU A 200 10.33 -4.90 -12.42
C LEU A 200 9.10 -4.32 -13.14
N ALA A 201 8.22 -3.64 -12.43
CA ALA A 201 7.06 -3.01 -13.06
C ALA A 201 7.46 -1.90 -14.04
N VAL A 202 8.45 -1.08 -13.64
CA VAL A 202 9.02 -0.03 -14.50
C VAL A 202 9.70 -0.66 -15.74
N ALA A 203 10.52 -1.69 -15.54
CA ALA A 203 11.25 -2.36 -16.61
C ALA A 203 10.32 -3.04 -17.61
N PHE A 204 9.30 -3.77 -17.15
CA PHE A 204 8.33 -4.43 -18.03
C PHE A 204 7.53 -3.42 -18.85
N ALA A 205 7.08 -2.32 -18.22
CA ALA A 205 6.36 -1.26 -18.92
C ALA A 205 7.26 -0.53 -19.94
N ALA A 206 8.53 -0.26 -19.59
CA ALA A 206 9.51 0.35 -20.50
C ALA A 206 9.84 -0.58 -21.67
N ALA A 207 10.00 -1.88 -21.43
CA ALA A 207 10.21 -2.88 -22.49
C ALA A 207 9.01 -2.94 -23.44
N ALA A 208 7.78 -2.92 -22.92
CA ALA A 208 6.57 -2.84 -23.73
C ALA A 208 6.54 -1.55 -24.57
N ALA A 209 6.93 -0.41 -24.01
CA ALA A 209 7.03 0.85 -24.75
C ALA A 209 8.05 0.77 -25.89
N ALA A 210 9.21 0.17 -25.66
CA ALA A 210 10.24 -0.05 -26.68
C ALA A 210 9.75 -1.00 -27.80
N PHE A 211 9.04 -2.07 -27.42
CA PHE A 211 8.46 -3.02 -28.37
C PHE A 211 7.47 -2.33 -29.32
N TYR A 212 6.52 -1.55 -28.81
CA TYR A 212 5.53 -0.85 -29.64
C TYR A 212 6.15 0.30 -30.44
N ALA A 213 7.12 1.00 -29.89
CA ALA A 213 7.88 2.02 -30.63
C ALA A 213 8.80 1.41 -31.71
N LYS A 214 8.96 0.08 -31.76
CA LYS A 214 9.93 -0.62 -32.59
C LYS A 214 11.34 -0.02 -32.50
N SER A 215 11.72 0.39 -31.31
CA SER A 215 12.96 1.12 -31.02
C SER A 215 13.40 0.90 -29.59
N TRP A 216 14.71 0.81 -29.37
CA TRP A 216 15.30 0.77 -28.01
C TRP A 216 15.39 2.14 -27.33
N ARG A 217 15.21 3.24 -28.10
CA ARG A 217 15.29 4.62 -27.58
C ARG A 217 14.43 4.88 -26.32
N PRO A 218 13.21 4.35 -26.17
CA PRO A 218 12.45 4.49 -24.94
C PRO A 218 13.18 3.98 -23.69
N LEU A 219 14.07 2.97 -23.80
CA LEU A 219 14.83 2.42 -22.69
C LEU A 219 15.96 3.36 -22.19
N LEU A 220 16.42 4.28 -23.03
CA LEU A 220 17.43 5.28 -22.70
C LEU A 220 16.85 6.68 -22.49
N ALA A 221 15.54 6.78 -22.36
CA ALA A 221 14.86 8.06 -22.23
C ALA A 221 15.19 8.76 -20.88
N PRO A 222 15.10 10.10 -20.81
CA PRO A 222 15.53 10.90 -19.65
C PRO A 222 14.89 10.45 -18.31
N GLU A 223 13.66 9.96 -18.34
CA GLU A 223 12.96 9.48 -17.15
C GLU A 223 13.71 8.35 -16.42
N HIS A 224 14.43 7.49 -17.15
CA HIS A 224 15.21 6.41 -16.54
C HIS A 224 16.48 6.92 -15.86
N TRP A 225 17.13 7.91 -16.42
CA TRP A 225 18.33 8.53 -15.84
C TRP A 225 17.98 9.31 -14.58
N ILE A 226 16.84 10.01 -14.59
CA ILE A 226 16.33 10.72 -13.41
C ILE A 226 15.98 9.72 -12.30
N ALA A 227 15.28 8.62 -12.65
CA ALA A 227 14.97 7.56 -11.70
C ALA A 227 16.24 6.93 -11.11
N ALA A 228 17.23 6.62 -11.97
CA ALA A 228 18.52 6.08 -11.54
C ALA A 228 19.27 7.02 -10.59
N LEU A 229 19.27 8.33 -10.88
CA LEU A 229 19.87 9.33 -10.01
C LEU A 229 19.20 9.38 -8.63
N ILE A 230 17.86 9.34 -8.58
CA ILE A 230 17.11 9.33 -7.32
C ILE A 230 17.43 8.07 -6.51
N VAL A 231 17.44 6.91 -7.16
CA VAL A 231 17.76 5.63 -6.50
C VAL A 231 19.22 5.63 -6.01
N ALA A 232 20.16 6.16 -6.78
CA ALA A 232 21.56 6.28 -6.39
C ALA A 232 21.72 7.24 -5.20
N ALA A 233 21.08 8.41 -5.24
CA ALA A 233 21.09 9.38 -4.14
C ALA A 233 20.47 8.79 -2.87
N TYR A 234 19.37 8.03 -3.01
CA TYR A 234 18.74 7.30 -1.91
C TYR A 234 19.70 6.24 -1.33
N GLY A 235 20.35 5.43 -2.17
CA GLY A 235 21.34 4.46 -1.73
C GLY A 235 22.51 5.11 -0.99
N ALA A 236 23.05 6.22 -1.52
CA ALA A 236 24.07 7.00 -0.86
C ALA A 236 23.62 7.54 0.51
N SER A 237 22.36 8.01 0.59
CA SER A 237 21.79 8.50 1.86
C SER A 237 21.70 7.41 2.93
N ILE A 238 21.42 6.16 2.55
CA ILE A 238 21.43 5.03 3.49
C ILE A 238 22.85 4.82 4.04
N LEU A 239 23.85 4.80 3.17
CA LEU A 239 25.23 4.59 3.58
C LEU A 239 25.75 5.69 4.53
N VAL A 240 25.33 6.94 4.30
CA VAL A 240 25.78 8.09 5.08
C VAL A 240 25.01 8.26 6.39
N PHE A 241 23.68 8.18 6.35
CA PHE A 241 22.82 8.53 7.49
C PHE A 241 22.30 7.34 8.28
N TYR A 242 22.34 6.13 7.69
CA TYR A 242 21.82 4.91 8.30
C TYR A 242 22.76 3.71 8.12
N PRO A 243 24.07 3.84 8.45
CA PRO A 243 25.02 2.74 8.27
C PRO A 243 24.60 1.48 9.03
N GLN A 244 23.92 1.62 10.18
CA GLN A 244 23.43 0.49 10.99
C GLN A 244 22.35 -0.35 10.25
N PHE A 245 21.64 0.25 9.29
CA PHE A 245 20.78 -0.56 8.42
C PHE A 245 21.60 -1.59 7.65
N ILE A 246 22.76 -1.20 7.14
CA ILE A 246 23.63 -2.08 6.33
C ILE A 246 24.40 -3.06 7.22
N THR A 247 24.94 -2.59 8.37
CA THR A 247 25.81 -3.40 9.23
C THR A 247 25.06 -4.37 10.12
N ASP A 248 23.88 -3.98 10.62
CA ASP A 248 23.17 -4.70 11.67
C ASP A 248 21.83 -5.27 11.20
N VAL A 249 20.98 -4.44 10.57
CA VAL A 249 19.63 -4.83 10.24
C VAL A 249 19.56 -5.65 8.96
N LEU A 250 20.28 -5.28 7.91
CA LEU A 250 20.25 -6.01 6.63
C LEU A 250 20.76 -7.47 6.78
N PRO A 251 21.85 -7.77 7.49
CA PRO A 251 22.24 -9.16 7.78
C PRO A 251 21.20 -9.95 8.57
N LEU A 252 20.55 -9.32 9.57
CA LEU A 252 19.45 -9.90 10.31
C LEU A 252 18.27 -10.22 9.39
N VAL A 253 17.84 -9.27 8.54
CA VAL A 253 16.75 -9.45 7.59
C VAL A 253 17.06 -10.56 6.59
N GLN A 254 18.29 -10.62 6.06
CA GLN A 254 18.74 -11.67 5.16
C GLN A 254 18.72 -13.07 5.81
N ALA A 255 19.10 -13.16 7.07
CA ALA A 255 19.18 -14.43 7.78
C ALA A 255 17.80 -14.91 8.28
N VAL A 256 16.92 -14.00 8.72
CA VAL A 256 15.73 -14.36 9.50
C VAL A 256 14.42 -14.02 8.76
N TYR A 257 14.39 -12.94 7.98
CA TYR A 257 13.15 -12.52 7.32
C TYR A 257 13.03 -13.05 5.89
N VAL A 258 14.07 -12.90 5.07
CA VAL A 258 14.03 -13.28 3.65
C VAL A 258 13.74 -14.77 3.44
N PRO A 259 14.35 -15.72 4.21
CA PRO A 259 14.13 -17.15 3.99
C PRO A 259 12.72 -17.64 4.31
N VAL A 260 11.99 -16.95 5.19
CA VAL A 260 10.62 -17.32 5.55
C VAL A 260 9.67 -16.96 4.40
N ARG A 261 9.35 -17.95 3.59
CA ARG A 261 8.54 -17.82 2.37
C ARG A 261 7.41 -18.83 2.37
N ARG A 262 6.30 -18.48 1.76
CA ARG A 262 5.23 -19.43 1.43
C ARG A 262 5.64 -20.32 0.25
N SER A 263 5.07 -21.52 0.19
CA SER A 263 5.27 -22.40 -0.96
C SER A 263 4.78 -21.72 -2.26
N LEU A 264 5.39 -22.10 -3.38
CA LEU A 264 4.99 -21.56 -4.70
C LEU A 264 3.49 -21.80 -4.96
N TRP A 265 2.97 -22.95 -4.58
CA TRP A 265 1.55 -23.27 -4.73
C TRP A 265 0.66 -22.34 -3.90
N ALA A 266 1.02 -22.02 -2.66
CA ALA A 266 0.28 -21.07 -1.84
C ALA A 266 0.31 -19.66 -2.41
N ILE A 267 1.41 -19.26 -3.06
CA ILE A 267 1.54 -17.99 -3.78
C ILE A 267 0.64 -17.97 -5.01
N LEU A 268 0.67 -19.02 -5.84
CA LEU A 268 -0.11 -19.10 -7.08
C LEU A 268 -1.61 -19.32 -6.82
N ALA A 269 -1.99 -20.07 -5.79
CA ALA A 269 -3.38 -20.31 -5.42
C ALA A 269 -4.03 -19.14 -4.65
N HIS A 270 -3.30 -18.03 -4.42
CA HIS A 270 -3.86 -16.86 -3.77
C HIS A 270 -5.01 -16.28 -4.58
N THR A 271 -6.14 -15.99 -3.93
CA THR A 271 -7.37 -15.49 -4.60
C THR A 271 -7.09 -14.33 -5.56
N SER A 272 -6.24 -13.39 -5.16
CA SER A 272 -5.88 -12.24 -6.01
C SER A 272 -5.12 -12.64 -7.27
N VAL A 273 -4.33 -13.72 -7.26
CA VAL A 273 -3.65 -14.23 -8.47
C VAL A 273 -4.67 -14.82 -9.43
N ILE A 274 -5.64 -15.56 -8.90
CA ILE A 274 -6.74 -16.12 -9.71
C ILE A 274 -7.55 -14.99 -10.36
N LEU A 275 -7.94 -13.97 -9.58
CA LEU A 275 -8.66 -12.80 -10.11
C LEU A 275 -7.85 -12.04 -11.16
N TRP A 276 -6.54 -11.92 -10.97
CA TRP A 276 -5.62 -11.33 -11.94
C TRP A 276 -5.58 -12.11 -13.25
N LEU A 277 -5.42 -13.44 -13.18
CA LEU A 277 -5.43 -14.31 -14.37
C LEU A 277 -6.77 -14.26 -15.10
N LEU A 278 -7.90 -14.27 -14.36
CA LEU A 278 -9.24 -14.12 -14.96
C LEU A 278 -9.39 -12.76 -15.65
N SER A 279 -8.82 -11.69 -15.11
CA SER A 279 -8.83 -10.36 -15.74
C SER A 279 -8.05 -10.35 -17.06
N ILE A 280 -6.86 -10.95 -17.08
CA ILE A 280 -6.05 -11.10 -18.29
C ILE A 280 -6.79 -11.97 -19.32
N PHE A 281 -7.38 -13.08 -18.89
CA PHE A 281 -8.19 -13.95 -19.77
C PHE A 281 -9.37 -13.19 -20.37
N LEU A 282 -10.09 -12.41 -19.57
CA LEU A 282 -11.22 -11.61 -20.05
C LEU A 282 -10.77 -10.57 -21.09
N LEU A 283 -9.64 -9.88 -20.84
CA LEU A 283 -9.03 -8.94 -21.81
C LEU A 283 -8.62 -9.65 -23.11
N ALA A 284 -7.93 -10.78 -23.03
CA ALA A 284 -7.49 -11.56 -24.18
C ALA A 284 -8.67 -12.05 -25.03
N ARG A 285 -9.73 -12.55 -24.39
CA ARG A 285 -10.97 -12.98 -25.06
C ARG A 285 -11.63 -11.84 -25.86
N GLN A 286 -11.64 -10.63 -25.32
CA GLN A 286 -12.25 -9.48 -25.97
C GLN A 286 -11.46 -9.02 -27.23
N ARG A 287 -10.15 -9.25 -27.26
CA ARG A 287 -9.28 -8.87 -28.39
C ARG A 287 -9.08 -9.97 -29.43
N ARG A 288 -9.59 -11.20 -29.23
CA ARG A 288 -9.59 -12.32 -30.21
C ARG A 288 -8.27 -12.51 -30.98
N GLY A 289 -7.14 -12.50 -30.25
CA GLY A 289 -5.82 -12.74 -30.82
C GLY A 289 -5.14 -11.53 -31.47
N ALA A 290 -5.78 -10.37 -31.54
CA ALA A 290 -5.08 -9.14 -31.92
C ALA A 290 -4.14 -8.69 -30.79
N LEU A 291 -2.98 -8.13 -31.16
CA LEU A 291 -2.09 -7.49 -30.17
C LEU A 291 -2.87 -6.39 -29.44
N PHE A 292 -2.66 -6.32 -28.14
CA PHE A 292 -3.23 -5.24 -27.33
C PHE A 292 -2.69 -3.89 -27.84
N GLU A 293 -3.53 -2.88 -27.83
CA GLU A 293 -3.04 -1.54 -28.12
C GLU A 293 -2.07 -1.06 -27.00
N PRO A 294 -1.20 -0.07 -27.28
CA PRO A 294 -0.16 0.36 -26.32
C PRO A 294 -0.66 0.68 -24.92
N ARG A 295 -1.84 1.33 -24.75
CA ARG A 295 -2.40 1.66 -23.42
C ARG A 295 -2.63 0.42 -22.56
N LEU A 296 -3.28 -0.60 -23.14
CA LEU A 296 -3.55 -1.87 -22.47
C LEU A 296 -2.25 -2.62 -22.18
N SER A 297 -1.34 -2.66 -23.16
CA SER A 297 -0.07 -3.39 -23.03
C SER A 297 0.85 -2.81 -21.98
N ILE A 298 0.95 -1.49 -21.85
CA ILE A 298 1.76 -0.83 -20.83
C ILE A 298 1.21 -1.13 -19.44
N LEU A 299 -0.12 -1.03 -19.25
CA LEU A 299 -0.76 -1.38 -17.98
C LEU A 299 -0.54 -2.86 -17.61
N LEU A 300 -0.74 -3.77 -18.57
CA LEU A 300 -0.55 -5.21 -18.35
C LEU A 300 0.92 -5.56 -18.11
N ALA A 301 1.85 -4.95 -18.83
CA ALA A 301 3.28 -5.16 -18.62
C ALA A 301 3.70 -4.74 -17.21
N ALA A 302 3.29 -3.56 -16.75
CA ALA A 302 3.54 -3.13 -15.37
C ALA A 302 2.87 -4.08 -14.36
N SER A 303 1.63 -4.53 -14.63
CA SER A 303 0.91 -5.51 -13.82
C SER A 303 1.68 -6.83 -13.72
N CYS A 304 2.21 -7.35 -14.83
CA CYS A 304 3.07 -8.55 -14.84
C CYS A 304 4.37 -8.33 -14.05
N GLY A 305 4.99 -7.15 -14.17
CA GLY A 305 6.17 -6.79 -13.36
C GLY A 305 5.88 -6.80 -11.86
N PHE A 306 4.71 -6.31 -11.43
CA PHE A 306 4.28 -6.40 -10.04
C PHE A 306 3.90 -7.84 -9.63
N ALA A 307 3.33 -8.64 -10.52
CA ALA A 307 3.07 -10.05 -10.25
C ALA A 307 4.38 -10.83 -10.02
N LEU A 308 5.41 -10.55 -10.81
CA LEU A 308 6.74 -11.12 -10.59
C LEU A 308 7.35 -10.61 -9.27
N ALA A 309 7.21 -9.32 -8.96
CA ALA A 309 7.65 -8.77 -7.67
C ALA A 309 6.96 -9.45 -6.47
N TYR A 310 5.65 -9.71 -6.56
CA TYR A 310 4.90 -10.48 -5.56
C TYR A 310 5.45 -11.90 -5.39
N ALA A 311 5.68 -12.61 -6.49
CA ALA A 311 6.23 -13.96 -6.47
C ALA A 311 7.65 -14.00 -5.88
N LEU A 312 8.50 -13.03 -6.24
CA LEU A 312 9.86 -12.90 -5.71
C LEU A 312 9.89 -12.60 -4.21
N GLN A 313 8.95 -11.82 -3.69
CA GLN A 313 8.83 -11.58 -2.25
C GLN A 313 8.43 -12.86 -1.49
N GLY A 314 7.55 -13.68 -2.06
CA GLY A 314 7.16 -14.99 -1.52
C GLY A 314 6.42 -14.94 -0.17
N LYS A 315 5.91 -13.78 0.26
CA LYS A 315 5.26 -13.61 1.57
C LYS A 315 3.76 -13.94 1.55
N GLY A 316 3.10 -13.77 0.40
CA GLY A 316 1.67 -14.02 0.25
C GLY A 316 0.77 -13.03 0.98
N TRP A 317 1.27 -11.83 1.31
CA TRP A 317 0.47 -10.78 1.91
C TRP A 317 -0.53 -10.19 0.90
N PRO A 318 -1.80 -9.98 1.25
CA PRO A 318 -2.81 -9.45 0.31
C PRO A 318 -2.40 -8.12 -0.34
N TYR A 319 -1.81 -7.19 0.41
CA TYR A 319 -1.40 -5.88 -0.11
C TYR A 319 -0.28 -5.96 -1.16
N HIS A 320 0.56 -7.01 -1.18
CA HIS A 320 1.54 -7.24 -2.23
C HIS A 320 0.91 -7.52 -3.59
N THR A 321 -0.35 -8.01 -3.61
CA THR A 321 -1.07 -8.34 -4.84
C THR A 321 -1.86 -7.14 -5.39
N TYR A 322 -2.06 -6.09 -4.59
CA TYR A 322 -2.81 -4.90 -4.98
C TYR A 322 -2.33 -4.28 -6.31
N PRO A 323 -1.01 -4.03 -6.51
CA PRO A 323 -0.54 -3.37 -7.73
C PRO A 323 -0.84 -4.15 -9.02
N MET A 324 -0.67 -5.48 -8.99
CA MET A 324 -0.97 -6.28 -10.18
C MET A 324 -2.45 -6.28 -10.50
N LEU A 325 -3.33 -6.35 -9.49
CA LEU A 325 -4.78 -6.33 -9.68
C LEU A 325 -5.27 -4.98 -10.20
N VAL A 326 -4.88 -3.89 -9.56
CA VAL A 326 -5.36 -2.56 -9.89
C VAL A 326 -4.98 -2.15 -11.32
N LEU A 327 -3.81 -2.55 -11.79
CA LEU A 327 -3.38 -2.27 -13.17
C LEU A 327 -4.11 -3.15 -14.20
N ALA A 328 -4.40 -4.41 -13.87
CA ALA A 328 -5.23 -5.27 -14.73
C ALA A 328 -6.68 -4.75 -14.79
N PHE A 329 -7.26 -4.31 -13.67
CA PHE A 329 -8.56 -3.67 -13.64
C PHE A 329 -8.57 -2.31 -14.35
N GLY A 330 -7.47 -1.55 -14.28
CA GLY A 330 -7.27 -0.34 -15.07
C GLY A 330 -7.31 -0.61 -16.58
N ALA A 331 -6.72 -1.72 -17.02
CA ALA A 331 -6.81 -2.15 -18.43
C ALA A 331 -8.25 -2.53 -18.83
N LEU A 332 -9.02 -3.19 -17.95
CA LEU A 332 -10.46 -3.44 -18.18
C LEU A 332 -11.25 -2.12 -18.25
N ALA A 333 -10.94 -1.17 -17.37
CA ALA A 333 -11.59 0.15 -17.37
C ALA A 333 -11.31 0.91 -18.69
N VAL A 334 -10.07 0.90 -19.19
CA VAL A 334 -9.73 1.48 -20.51
C VAL A 334 -10.58 0.85 -21.61
N LEU A 335 -10.67 -0.48 -21.63
CA LEU A 335 -11.46 -1.21 -22.64
C LEU A 335 -12.97 -0.88 -22.55
N LEU A 336 -13.52 -0.73 -21.35
CA LEU A 336 -14.93 -0.36 -21.14
C LEU A 336 -15.24 1.08 -21.59
N CYS A 337 -14.27 1.98 -21.50
CA CYS A 337 -14.42 3.40 -21.85
C CYS A 337 -14.16 3.68 -23.32
N GLU A 338 -13.76 2.71 -24.15
CA GLU A 338 -13.59 2.88 -25.61
C GLU A 338 -14.93 3.26 -26.28
N ARG A 339 -14.96 4.43 -26.97
CA ARG A 339 -16.17 4.94 -27.65
C ARG A 339 -16.53 4.12 -28.88
N ALA A 340 -15.52 3.76 -29.68
CA ALA A 340 -15.67 3.05 -30.94
C ALA A 340 -15.54 1.53 -30.79
N SER A 341 -16.14 0.94 -29.75
CA SER A 341 -16.10 -0.51 -29.57
C SER A 341 -16.97 -1.22 -30.62
N LYS A 342 -16.40 -2.17 -31.35
CA LYS A 342 -17.11 -3.08 -32.28
C LYS A 342 -18.01 -4.09 -31.55
N GLN A 343 -18.11 -4.04 -30.24
CA GLN A 343 -18.92 -4.96 -29.46
C GLN A 343 -20.41 -4.63 -29.57
N THR A 344 -21.23 -5.67 -29.60
CA THR A 344 -22.68 -5.53 -29.44
C THR A 344 -23.01 -4.96 -28.06
N ARG A 345 -24.18 -4.34 -27.93
CA ARG A 345 -24.66 -3.81 -26.62
C ARG A 345 -24.66 -4.89 -25.53
N ILE A 346 -25.07 -6.12 -25.88
CA ILE A 346 -25.07 -7.28 -24.98
C ILE A 346 -23.64 -7.66 -24.59
N GLY A 347 -22.70 -7.66 -25.56
CA GLY A 347 -21.29 -7.94 -25.29
C GLY A 347 -20.65 -6.93 -24.33
N LYS A 348 -20.95 -5.64 -24.49
CA LYS A 348 -20.49 -4.59 -23.56
C LYS A 348 -21.07 -4.78 -22.15
N LEU A 349 -22.37 -5.09 -22.05
CA LEU A 349 -23.01 -5.34 -20.75
C LEU A 349 -22.40 -6.57 -20.06
N GLY A 350 -22.15 -7.65 -20.80
CA GLY A 350 -21.49 -8.84 -20.28
C GLY A 350 -20.07 -8.56 -19.80
N LEU A 351 -19.29 -7.77 -20.56
CA LEU A 351 -17.96 -7.35 -20.14
C LEU A 351 -17.99 -6.50 -18.87
N PHE A 352 -18.93 -5.55 -18.81
CA PHE A 352 -19.11 -4.71 -17.62
C PHE A 352 -19.47 -5.54 -16.38
N ALA A 353 -20.45 -6.44 -16.50
CA ALA A 353 -20.88 -7.31 -15.41
C ALA A 353 -19.75 -8.23 -14.91
N ALA A 354 -18.98 -8.84 -15.83
CA ALA A 354 -17.83 -9.67 -15.49
C ALA A 354 -16.74 -8.84 -14.80
N SER A 355 -16.43 -7.65 -15.32
CA SER A 355 -15.44 -6.75 -14.72
C SER A 355 -15.88 -6.30 -13.31
N LEU A 356 -17.15 -5.96 -13.13
CA LEU A 356 -17.71 -5.58 -11.84
C LEU A 356 -17.59 -6.74 -10.83
N GLY A 357 -17.90 -7.98 -11.25
CA GLY A 357 -17.74 -9.17 -10.41
C GLY A 357 -16.30 -9.39 -9.96
N LEU A 358 -15.32 -9.26 -10.87
CA LEU A 358 -13.90 -9.38 -10.56
C LEU A 358 -13.43 -8.28 -9.59
N VAL A 359 -13.86 -7.03 -9.83
CA VAL A 359 -13.51 -5.89 -8.95
C VAL A 359 -14.15 -6.05 -7.57
N ALA A 360 -15.41 -6.49 -7.49
CA ALA A 360 -16.09 -6.72 -6.21
C ALA A 360 -15.41 -7.85 -5.40
N ALA A 361 -15.05 -8.96 -6.05
CA ALA A 361 -14.31 -10.05 -5.41
C ALA A 361 -12.92 -9.59 -4.94
N GLY A 362 -12.23 -8.79 -5.75
CA GLY A 362 -10.95 -8.19 -5.37
C GLY A 362 -11.07 -7.23 -4.20
N PHE A 363 -12.09 -6.37 -4.19
CA PHE A 363 -12.36 -5.46 -3.08
C PHE A 363 -12.66 -6.22 -1.78
N TYR A 364 -13.48 -7.27 -1.86
CA TYR A 364 -13.75 -8.14 -0.71
C TYR A 364 -12.45 -8.75 -0.17
N ALA A 365 -11.61 -9.32 -1.05
CA ALA A 365 -10.33 -9.90 -0.64
C ALA A 365 -9.38 -8.87 0.01
N MET A 366 -9.37 -7.61 -0.47
CA MET A 366 -8.58 -6.50 0.10
C MET A 366 -9.19 -5.93 1.40
N SER A 367 -10.46 -6.26 1.70
CA SER A 367 -11.19 -5.76 2.89
C SER A 367 -11.11 -6.71 4.09
N LEU A 368 -10.69 -7.95 3.88
CA LEU A 368 -10.60 -8.96 4.95
C LEU A 368 -9.63 -8.53 6.06
N ALA A 369 -10.06 -8.67 7.31
CA ALA A 369 -9.22 -8.46 8.48
C ALA A 369 -9.78 -9.18 9.71
N VAL A 370 -8.93 -9.33 10.71
CA VAL A 370 -9.34 -9.72 12.05
C VAL A 370 -10.02 -8.54 12.73
N ASP A 371 -11.14 -8.81 13.39
CA ASP A 371 -11.85 -7.79 14.18
C ASP A 371 -11.27 -7.74 15.61
N PHE A 372 -10.57 -6.66 15.90
CA PHE A 372 -10.03 -6.38 17.23
C PHE A 372 -10.90 -5.40 18.04
N THR A 373 -12.13 -5.10 17.60
CA THR A 373 -13.04 -4.18 18.30
C THR A 373 -13.33 -4.62 19.75
N PRO A 374 -13.60 -5.91 20.05
CA PRO A 374 -13.79 -6.37 21.43
C PRO A 374 -12.55 -6.11 22.29
N LEU A 375 -11.36 -6.44 21.76
CA LEU A 375 -10.09 -6.23 22.45
C LEU A 375 -9.82 -4.73 22.69
N ALA A 376 -10.10 -3.87 21.70
CA ALA A 376 -9.98 -2.42 21.84
C ALA A 376 -10.89 -1.86 22.96
N ARG A 377 -12.09 -2.41 23.12
CA ARG A 377 -13.02 -2.04 24.19
C ARG A 377 -12.44 -2.42 25.56
N SER A 378 -12.02 -3.66 25.73
CA SER A 378 -11.41 -4.16 26.98
C SER A 378 -10.20 -3.33 27.40
N ILE A 379 -9.35 -2.91 26.46
CA ILE A 379 -8.19 -2.05 26.74
C ILE A 379 -8.63 -0.65 27.20
N ARG A 380 -9.62 -0.03 26.54
CA ARG A 380 -10.11 1.32 26.93
C ARG A 380 -10.74 1.34 28.31
N GLU A 381 -11.46 0.27 28.68
CA GLU A 381 -12.06 0.10 30.01
C GLU A 381 -10.99 -0.08 31.10
N SER A 382 -9.83 -0.61 30.71
CA SER A 382 -8.74 -0.89 31.64
C SER A 382 -7.85 0.31 31.94
N ALA A 383 -7.59 1.20 30.98
CA ALA A 383 -6.70 2.36 31.17
C ALA A 383 -6.92 3.44 30.11
N ALA A 384 -6.80 4.72 30.52
CA ALA A 384 -6.79 5.87 29.63
C ALA A 384 -5.35 6.09 29.09
N ARG A 385 -5.19 6.09 27.76
CA ARG A 385 -3.90 6.27 27.06
C ARG A 385 -2.78 5.34 27.56
N PRO A 386 -2.99 4.00 27.56
CA PRO A 386 -2.06 3.07 28.16
C PRO A 386 -0.73 2.99 27.39
N LYS A 387 0.35 2.70 28.09
CA LYS A 387 1.57 2.15 27.51
C LYS A 387 1.32 0.69 27.19
N VAL A 388 1.42 0.31 25.93
CA VAL A 388 1.10 -1.03 25.46
C VAL A 388 2.33 -1.70 24.84
N LEU A 389 2.47 -2.99 25.15
CA LEU A 389 3.47 -3.90 24.61
C LEU A 389 2.75 -5.19 24.17
N ALA A 390 3.23 -5.89 23.13
CA ALA A 390 2.70 -7.21 22.78
C ALA A 390 3.78 -8.29 22.79
N ILE A 391 3.42 -9.45 23.34
CA ILE A 391 4.20 -10.69 23.24
C ILE A 391 3.53 -11.55 22.17
N SER A 392 3.83 -11.26 20.90
CA SER A 392 3.23 -11.93 19.73
C SER A 392 4.13 -11.76 18.50
N PRO A 393 4.12 -12.72 17.57
CA PRO A 393 4.73 -12.56 16.25
C PRO A 393 3.84 -11.77 15.29
N ASP A 394 2.57 -11.54 15.63
CA ASP A 394 1.62 -10.82 14.79
C ASP A 394 1.66 -9.32 15.10
N ILE A 395 2.13 -8.53 14.13
CA ILE A 395 2.13 -7.07 14.22
C ILE A 395 0.71 -6.50 14.34
N GLY A 396 -0.31 -7.24 13.91
CA GLY A 396 -1.73 -6.87 14.00
C GLY A 396 -2.21 -6.70 15.44
N LEU A 397 -1.61 -7.37 16.42
CA LEU A 397 -1.95 -7.20 17.82
C LEU A 397 -1.56 -5.84 18.37
N GLY A 398 -0.51 -5.21 17.83
CA GLY A 398 -0.07 -3.86 18.22
C GLY A 398 -0.68 -2.77 17.36
N HIS A 399 -0.85 -3.04 16.07
CA HIS A 399 -1.13 -2.03 15.06
C HIS A 399 -2.30 -2.44 14.13
N PRO A 400 -3.35 -1.63 14.02
CA PRO A 400 -3.56 -0.26 14.53
C PRO A 400 -4.17 -0.17 15.94
N LEU A 401 -4.33 -1.30 16.64
CA LEU A 401 -5.07 -1.40 17.90
C LEU A 401 -4.64 -0.35 18.94
N VAL A 402 -3.32 -0.24 19.18
CA VAL A 402 -2.79 0.71 20.19
C VAL A 402 -3.17 2.15 19.86
N ARG A 403 -3.13 2.53 18.58
CA ARG A 403 -3.52 3.87 18.13
C ARG A 403 -5.03 4.10 18.28
N GLN A 404 -5.85 3.09 17.99
CA GLN A 404 -7.30 3.15 18.16
C GLN A 404 -7.73 3.40 19.61
N VAL A 405 -6.98 2.89 20.58
CA VAL A 405 -7.25 3.10 22.01
C VAL A 405 -6.56 4.35 22.57
N GLY A 406 -5.89 5.15 21.73
CA GLY A 406 -5.13 6.31 22.16
C GLY A 406 -3.90 5.96 23.00
N GLY A 407 -3.45 4.70 22.97
CA GLY A 407 -2.30 4.20 23.69
C GLY A 407 -0.96 4.55 23.04
N ARG A 408 0.12 4.28 23.75
CA ARG A 408 1.50 4.44 23.31
C ARG A 408 2.18 3.07 23.16
N TRP A 409 2.67 2.76 21.96
CA TRP A 409 3.49 1.57 21.72
C TRP A 409 4.89 1.76 22.31
N VAL A 410 5.33 0.85 23.18
CA VAL A 410 6.60 1.02 23.90
C VAL A 410 7.73 0.11 23.44
N GLN A 411 7.45 -0.93 22.64
CA GLN A 411 8.50 -1.79 22.09
C GLN A 411 9.34 -1.06 21.01
N ARG A 412 10.59 -1.52 20.87
CA ARG A 412 11.52 -1.09 19.82
C ARG A 412 11.26 -1.78 18.47
N VAL A 413 10.50 -2.86 18.47
CA VAL A 413 10.07 -3.64 17.28
C VAL A 413 8.56 -3.60 17.15
N GLY A 414 8.03 -3.86 15.95
CA GLY A 414 6.60 -3.92 15.71
C GLY A 414 5.92 -5.17 16.27
N CYS A 415 6.65 -6.28 16.35
CA CYS A 415 6.25 -7.57 16.92
C CYS A 415 7.48 -8.48 17.04
N LEU A 416 7.35 -9.66 17.65
CA LEU A 416 8.44 -10.63 17.87
C LEU A 416 8.72 -11.49 16.60
N TRP A 417 8.81 -10.85 15.43
CA TRP A 417 9.04 -11.54 14.17
C TRP A 417 10.41 -12.20 14.10
N ILE A 418 11.43 -11.62 14.76
CA ILE A 418 12.81 -12.14 14.75
C ILE A 418 12.84 -13.49 15.46
N THR A 419 12.35 -13.56 16.70
CA THR A 419 12.25 -14.81 17.47
C THR A 419 11.43 -15.86 16.74
N ASN A 420 10.23 -15.50 16.28
CA ASN A 420 9.33 -16.43 15.60
C ASN A 420 9.96 -17.04 14.34
N ASN A 421 10.55 -16.21 13.50
CA ASN A 421 11.12 -16.66 12.24
C ASN A 421 12.41 -17.46 12.45
N ALA A 422 13.28 -17.04 13.38
CA ALA A 422 14.50 -17.77 13.71
C ALA A 422 14.18 -19.17 14.23
N GLU A 423 13.21 -19.32 15.15
CA GLU A 423 12.79 -20.60 15.68
C GLU A 423 12.10 -21.49 14.62
N TRP A 424 11.37 -20.88 13.68
CA TRP A 424 10.79 -21.61 12.56
C TRP A 424 11.88 -22.17 11.63
N LEU A 425 12.91 -21.37 11.31
CA LEU A 425 14.03 -21.79 10.48
C LEU A 425 14.88 -22.87 11.16
N LEU A 426 15.09 -22.79 12.46
CA LEU A 426 15.84 -23.77 13.24
C LEU A 426 15.26 -25.21 13.13
N LYS A 427 13.96 -25.35 12.83
CA LYS A 427 13.34 -26.69 12.68
C LYS A 427 13.90 -27.49 11.51
N SER A 428 14.44 -26.83 10.49
CA SER A 428 14.97 -27.45 9.26
C SER A 428 16.45 -27.11 9.02
N GLU A 429 17.09 -26.30 9.89
CA GLU A 429 18.48 -25.91 9.73
C GLU A 429 19.41 -27.06 10.15
N THR A 430 20.32 -27.43 9.28
CA THR A 430 21.30 -28.51 9.49
C THR A 430 22.71 -28.01 9.72
N SER A 431 23.01 -26.76 9.36
CA SER A 431 24.33 -26.18 9.57
C SER A 431 24.49 -25.66 11.01
N PRO A 432 25.46 -26.18 11.80
CA PRO A 432 25.68 -25.71 13.16
C PRO A 432 25.96 -24.20 13.26
N ALA A 433 26.72 -23.66 12.31
CA ALA A 433 27.04 -22.22 12.28
C ALA A 433 25.82 -21.35 11.98
N ALA A 434 24.93 -21.79 11.05
CA ALA A 434 23.68 -21.10 10.75
C ALA A 434 22.71 -21.22 11.93
N ALA A 435 22.60 -22.40 12.55
CA ALA A 435 21.78 -22.62 13.73
C ALA A 435 22.20 -21.72 14.90
N ALA A 436 23.50 -21.62 15.19
CA ALA A 436 24.04 -20.73 16.23
C ALA A 436 23.68 -19.25 15.95
N ARG A 437 23.79 -18.82 14.69
CA ARG A 437 23.42 -17.46 14.30
C ARG A 437 21.91 -17.17 14.49
N LEU A 438 21.05 -18.11 14.11
CA LEU A 438 19.60 -18.00 14.33
C LEU A 438 19.26 -17.95 15.83
N GLN A 439 19.92 -18.77 16.65
CA GLN A 439 19.76 -18.75 18.12
C GLN A 439 20.17 -17.40 18.70
N ASN A 440 21.28 -16.80 18.22
CA ASN A 440 21.73 -15.48 18.65
C ASN A 440 20.72 -14.39 18.31
N TYR A 441 20.12 -14.42 17.11
CA TYR A 441 19.06 -13.45 16.74
C TYR A 441 17.79 -13.63 17.58
N ALA A 442 17.38 -14.86 17.86
CA ALA A 442 16.25 -15.09 18.76
C ALA A 442 16.54 -14.64 20.20
N ALA A 443 17.77 -14.84 20.68
CA ALA A 443 18.22 -14.36 22.00
C ALA A 443 18.25 -12.82 22.06
N PHE A 444 18.73 -12.17 21.01
CA PHE A 444 18.73 -10.71 20.87
C PHE A 444 17.30 -10.12 20.98
N ASP A 445 16.34 -10.64 20.21
CA ASP A 445 14.95 -10.18 20.23
C ASP A 445 14.29 -10.36 21.61
N ARG A 446 14.54 -11.51 22.26
CA ARG A 446 14.09 -11.76 23.64
C ARG A 446 14.71 -10.81 24.65
N ALA A 447 15.99 -10.50 24.48
CA ALA A 447 16.67 -9.54 25.37
C ALA A 447 16.09 -8.13 25.21
N LEU A 448 15.79 -7.71 23.97
CA LEU A 448 15.09 -6.45 23.70
C LEU A 448 13.74 -6.41 24.39
N LEU A 449 12.94 -7.48 24.29
CA LEU A 449 11.63 -7.57 24.94
C LEU A 449 11.73 -7.43 26.46
N LEU A 450 12.66 -8.15 27.10
CA LEU A 450 12.87 -8.10 28.54
C LEU A 450 13.28 -6.69 29.00
N GLU A 451 14.16 -6.04 28.25
CA GLU A 451 14.59 -4.69 28.52
C GLU A 451 13.46 -3.68 28.34
N ASP A 452 12.65 -3.80 27.28
CA ASP A 452 11.51 -2.92 27.02
C ASP A 452 10.47 -3.04 28.16
N ILE A 453 10.17 -4.24 28.66
CA ILE A 453 9.26 -4.44 29.80
C ILE A 453 9.83 -3.77 31.06
N ARG A 454 11.12 -3.94 31.35
CA ARG A 454 11.75 -3.36 32.57
C ARG A 454 11.80 -1.84 32.51
N ARG A 455 12.21 -1.28 31.36
CA ARG A 455 12.42 0.15 31.19
C ARG A 455 11.09 0.91 31.09
N GLU A 456 10.19 0.44 30.26
CA GLU A 456 8.95 1.15 29.93
C GLU A 456 7.84 0.88 30.94
N LYS A 457 7.88 -0.28 31.61
CA LYS A 457 6.86 -0.71 32.57
C LYS A 457 5.46 -0.54 31.97
N PRO A 458 5.12 -1.26 30.88
CA PRO A 458 3.86 -1.08 30.18
C PRO A 458 2.66 -1.25 31.14
N ASP A 459 1.61 -0.45 30.91
CA ASP A 459 0.36 -0.57 31.68
C ASP A 459 -0.40 -1.85 31.25
N ILE A 460 -0.28 -2.19 29.95
CA ILE A 460 -0.93 -3.34 29.35
C ILE A 460 0.08 -4.13 28.51
N ILE A 461 0.08 -5.45 28.71
CA ILE A 461 0.77 -6.41 27.86
C ILE A 461 -0.29 -7.26 27.16
N LEU A 462 -0.25 -7.29 25.82
CA LEU A 462 -1.06 -8.16 24.99
C LEU A 462 -0.28 -9.44 24.72
N LEU A 463 -0.70 -10.54 25.32
CA LEU A 463 -0.05 -11.83 25.15
C LEU A 463 -0.88 -12.71 24.21
N ASP A 464 -0.28 -13.08 23.08
CA ASP A 464 -0.86 -14.07 22.19
C ASP A 464 -1.05 -15.40 22.92
N ALA A 465 -2.27 -15.93 22.93
CA ALA A 465 -2.58 -17.17 23.65
C ALA A 465 -1.76 -18.37 23.14
N ALA A 466 -1.41 -18.39 21.83
CA ALA A 466 -0.52 -19.41 21.28
C ALA A 466 0.92 -19.32 21.83
N TRP A 467 1.29 -18.17 22.41
CA TRP A 467 2.61 -17.95 23.01
C TRP A 467 2.59 -18.04 24.54
N GLU A 468 1.44 -18.23 25.18
CA GLU A 468 1.28 -18.24 26.64
C GLU A 468 2.20 -19.26 27.31
N ALA A 469 2.12 -20.54 26.92
CA ALA A 469 2.89 -21.61 27.53
C ALA A 469 4.40 -21.35 27.49
N ARG A 470 4.92 -20.97 26.33
CA ARG A 470 6.35 -20.66 26.14
C ARG A 470 6.80 -19.40 26.89
N THR A 471 5.92 -18.40 26.98
CA THR A 471 6.19 -17.17 27.73
C THR A 471 6.30 -17.45 29.21
N ARG A 472 5.37 -18.24 29.77
CA ARG A 472 5.36 -18.65 31.18
C ARG A 472 6.51 -19.62 31.51
N ALA A 473 6.95 -20.45 30.55
CA ALA A 473 8.09 -21.36 30.73
C ALA A 473 9.45 -20.61 30.75
N ASN A 474 9.51 -19.37 30.29
CA ASN A 474 10.72 -18.55 30.38
C ASN A 474 10.81 -17.88 31.75
N PRO A 475 11.81 -18.25 32.62
CA PRO A 475 11.86 -17.74 34.00
C PRO A 475 11.95 -16.21 34.09
N ALA A 476 12.70 -15.56 33.18
CA ALA A 476 12.89 -14.12 33.18
C ALA A 476 11.61 -13.38 32.76
N LEU A 477 10.87 -13.87 31.76
CA LEU A 477 9.56 -13.32 31.37
C LEU A 477 8.52 -13.59 32.45
N SER A 478 8.44 -14.81 32.97
CA SER A 478 7.50 -15.17 34.03
C SER A 478 7.66 -14.30 35.27
N ALA A 479 8.89 -14.05 35.69
CA ALA A 479 9.17 -13.14 36.82
C ALA A 479 8.71 -11.70 36.54
N LEU A 480 8.94 -11.17 35.33
CA LEU A 480 8.49 -9.83 34.96
C LEU A 480 6.96 -9.73 34.85
N LEU A 481 6.30 -10.80 34.40
CA LEU A 481 4.85 -10.86 34.28
C LEU A 481 4.14 -11.07 35.63
N GLY A 482 4.86 -11.43 36.69
CA GLY A 482 4.29 -11.63 38.03
C GLY A 482 3.61 -10.39 38.65
N VAL A 483 3.94 -9.19 38.16
CA VAL A 483 3.28 -7.94 38.58
C VAL A 483 2.09 -7.56 37.67
N TYR A 484 1.69 -8.43 36.76
CA TYR A 484 0.55 -8.23 35.85
C TYR A 484 -0.55 -9.24 36.17
N ALA A 485 -1.79 -8.78 36.20
CA ALA A 485 -2.97 -9.64 36.32
C ALA A 485 -3.67 -9.77 34.96
N GLU A 486 -4.18 -10.96 34.67
CA GLU A 486 -5.08 -11.16 33.53
C GLU A 486 -6.41 -10.44 33.81
N THR A 487 -6.79 -9.53 32.91
CA THR A 487 -8.04 -8.76 33.01
C THR A 487 -9.05 -9.15 31.93
N GLY A 488 -8.64 -9.91 30.93
CA GLY A 488 -9.52 -10.40 29.87
C GLY A 488 -8.81 -11.31 28.90
N ARG A 489 -9.61 -12.07 28.13
CA ARG A 489 -9.14 -12.97 27.08
C ARG A 489 -10.09 -12.87 25.89
N GLU A 490 -9.66 -12.20 24.83
CA GLU A 490 -10.47 -11.86 23.67
C GLU A 490 -9.73 -12.18 22.38
N ALA A 491 -10.41 -12.79 21.39
CA ALA A 491 -9.88 -13.08 20.06
C ALA A 491 -8.51 -13.78 20.05
N GLY A 492 -8.27 -14.69 21.03
CA GLY A 492 -6.99 -15.39 21.14
C GLY A 492 -5.87 -14.56 21.78
N VAL A 493 -6.19 -13.44 22.41
CA VAL A 493 -5.26 -12.54 23.09
C VAL A 493 -5.61 -12.45 24.57
N ILE A 494 -4.60 -12.57 25.42
CA ILE A 494 -4.70 -12.39 26.86
C ILE A 494 -4.28 -10.95 27.17
N VAL A 495 -5.14 -10.22 27.85
CA VAL A 495 -4.87 -8.85 28.30
C VAL A 495 -4.32 -8.90 29.72
N LEU A 496 -3.05 -8.54 29.85
CA LEU A 496 -2.38 -8.48 31.15
C LEU A 496 -2.24 -7.01 31.56
N ARG A 497 -2.83 -6.65 32.69
CA ARG A 497 -2.76 -5.30 33.28
C ARG A 497 -1.79 -5.27 34.44
N ARG A 498 -0.95 -4.25 34.51
CA ARG A 498 -0.01 -4.02 35.60
C ARG A 498 -0.77 -3.75 36.89
N GLN A 499 -0.38 -4.47 37.96
CA GLN A 499 -0.92 -4.28 39.31
C GLN A 499 -0.04 -3.27 40.09
N GLY A 500 -0.68 -2.30 40.74
CA GLY A 500 0.01 -1.32 41.55
C GLY A 500 0.67 -0.17 40.78
N PRO A 501 1.11 0.88 41.46
CA PRO A 501 1.75 2.04 40.88
C PRO A 501 3.12 1.70 40.24
#